data_d3a6eb133222aee78ca7fc1c5947d30e
#
_entry.id   d3a6eb133222aee78ca7fc1c5947d30e
#
_cell.length_a   1.000
_cell.length_b   1.000
_cell.length_c   1.000
_cell.angle_alpha   90.00
_cell.angle_beta   90.00
_cell.angle_gamma   90.00
#
_symmetry.space_group_name_H-M   'P 1'
#
loop_
_entity.id
_entity.type
_entity.pdbx_description
1 polymer ?
#
loop_
_entity_poly.entity_id
_entity_poly.type
_entity_poly.pdbx_seq_one_letter_code
_entity_poly.pdbx_strand_id
1 'polypeptide(L)'
;MRAPLDGRALTRLAKRAGAIGLAHFRRLGAERSRAGAIVSEADREIEHQVRADVAAIAPQVVVIGAELSATGAAASGWTLAVDPIDGADAYVAGLPTWGTSLGLLHGGSPVAGVVYLPSFDDLYLAHGGTLRWNGREIPQGGVTPQHDGFVLAYSEYHRRPLLRLRGQVRALGSTAYHLSLVARGAAEAAVVGRVHLWDVAAGKALLDAVGGELVYLRSGNPVDLGALLDGAPSDDFMIAARVGSADRIRRRVRRR
;
A
#
# COMPACT_ATOMS: atom_id res chain seq x y z
N MET A 1 8.20 7.91 -21.96
CA MET A 1 9.45 7.86 -21.16
C MET A 1 9.52 6.49 -20.50
N ARG A 2 10.68 5.82 -20.52
CA ARG A 2 10.83 4.48 -19.91
C ARG A 2 11.05 4.63 -18.39
N ALA A 3 10.34 3.84 -17.59
CA ALA A 3 10.50 3.84 -16.14
C ALA A 3 11.93 3.40 -15.75
N PRO A 4 12.57 4.05 -14.77
CA PRO A 4 13.95 3.71 -14.35
C PRO A 4 14.04 2.40 -13.58
N LEU A 5 12.93 1.95 -12.98
CA LEU A 5 12.79 0.65 -12.32
C LEU A 5 11.74 -0.16 -13.07
N ASP A 6 12.14 -1.27 -13.65
CA ASP A 6 11.23 -2.22 -14.29
C ASP A 6 10.61 -3.19 -13.25
N GLY A 7 9.65 -4.01 -13.70
CA GLY A 7 8.97 -4.94 -12.82
C GLY A 7 9.89 -6.00 -12.20
N ARG A 8 11.01 -6.35 -12.85
CA ARG A 8 12.00 -7.28 -12.30
C ARG A 8 12.81 -6.62 -11.18
N ALA A 9 13.19 -5.35 -11.36
CA ALA A 9 13.89 -4.59 -10.33
C ALA A 9 13.00 -4.42 -9.10
N LEU A 10 11.75 -3.97 -9.27
CA LEU A 10 10.78 -3.84 -8.18
C LEU A 10 10.55 -5.16 -7.43
N THR A 11 10.40 -6.27 -8.16
CA THR A 11 10.25 -7.61 -7.56
C THR A 11 11.46 -7.99 -6.72
N ARG A 12 12.69 -7.76 -7.21
CA ARG A 12 13.91 -8.06 -6.44
C ARG A 12 14.02 -7.23 -5.18
N LEU A 13 13.74 -5.92 -5.27
CA LEU A 13 13.73 -5.02 -4.11
C LEU A 13 12.74 -5.50 -3.05
N ALA A 14 11.49 -5.79 -3.44
CA ALA A 14 10.45 -6.22 -2.52
C ALA A 14 10.77 -7.60 -1.86
N LYS A 15 11.28 -8.56 -2.64
CA LYS A 15 11.66 -9.87 -2.08
C LYS A 15 12.85 -9.78 -1.14
N ARG A 16 13.85 -8.91 -1.44
CA ARG A 16 14.98 -8.67 -0.53
C ARG A 16 14.52 -8.02 0.76
N ALA A 17 13.69 -6.99 0.67
CA ALA A 17 13.08 -6.35 1.82
C ALA A 17 12.27 -7.34 2.68
N GLY A 18 11.42 -8.13 2.05
CA GLY A 18 10.65 -9.17 2.73
C GLY A 18 11.51 -10.24 3.41
N ALA A 19 12.66 -10.61 2.83
CA ALA A 19 13.60 -11.54 3.46
C ALA A 19 14.22 -10.95 4.74
N ILE A 20 14.58 -9.66 4.74
CA ILE A 20 15.02 -8.94 5.93
C ILE A 20 13.91 -8.94 6.97
N GLY A 21 12.69 -8.55 6.58
CA GLY A 21 11.53 -8.56 7.48
C GLY A 21 11.29 -9.94 8.12
N LEU A 22 11.35 -11.02 7.35
CA LEU A 22 11.22 -12.40 7.88
C LEU A 22 12.32 -12.76 8.85
N ALA A 23 13.55 -12.30 8.62
CA ALA A 23 14.69 -12.60 9.51
C ALA A 23 14.50 -11.99 10.91
N HIS A 24 13.79 -10.88 11.01
CA HIS A 24 13.43 -10.22 12.28
C HIS A 24 12.05 -10.63 12.81
N PHE A 25 11.21 -11.24 11.99
CA PHE A 25 9.83 -11.57 12.36
C PHE A 25 9.76 -12.47 13.58
N ARG A 26 8.87 -12.15 14.53
CA ARG A 26 8.72 -12.82 15.84
C ARG A 26 9.92 -12.70 16.78
N ARG A 27 10.87 -11.79 16.50
CA ARG A 27 11.90 -11.41 17.47
C ARG A 27 11.40 -10.25 18.32
N LEU A 28 11.78 -10.23 19.61
CA LEU A 28 11.47 -9.10 20.50
C LEU A 28 12.33 -7.90 20.10
N GLY A 29 11.77 -6.69 20.02
CA GLY A 29 12.55 -5.48 19.72
C GLY A 29 11.83 -4.40 18.92
N ALA A 30 10.52 -4.26 19.14
CA ALA A 30 9.79 -3.11 18.57
C ALA A 30 9.83 -1.92 19.51
N GLU A 31 10.05 -0.74 18.95
CA GLU A 31 10.03 0.54 19.65
C GLU A 31 8.88 1.40 19.12
N ARG A 32 8.39 2.33 19.94
CA ARG A 32 7.48 3.38 19.46
C ARG A 32 8.29 4.57 18.97
N SER A 33 7.99 5.05 17.76
CA SER A 33 8.55 6.30 17.27
C SER A 33 8.08 7.49 18.11
N ARG A 34 8.72 8.66 17.93
CA ARG A 34 8.27 9.91 18.58
C ARG A 34 6.84 10.29 18.24
N ALA A 35 6.32 9.85 17.08
CA ALA A 35 4.94 10.01 16.66
C ALA A 35 3.98 8.93 17.22
N GLY A 36 4.48 7.98 18.03
CA GLY A 36 3.70 6.90 18.61
C GLY A 36 3.50 5.69 17.70
N ALA A 37 4.04 5.71 16.48
CA ALA A 37 4.04 4.56 15.59
C ALA A 37 5.00 3.47 16.08
N ILE A 38 4.67 2.22 15.80
CA ILE A 38 5.55 1.09 16.09
C ILE A 38 6.58 1.01 14.97
N VAL A 39 7.86 1.05 15.35
CA VAL A 39 9.00 0.94 14.45
C VAL A 39 9.86 -0.21 14.94
N SER A 40 10.26 -1.07 14.05
CA SER A 40 11.18 -2.18 14.33
C SER A 40 12.58 -1.88 13.77
N GLU A 41 13.57 -2.59 14.25
CA GLU A 41 14.91 -2.58 13.65
C GLU A 41 14.85 -3.01 12.17
N ALA A 42 13.93 -3.93 11.86
CA ALA A 42 13.70 -4.40 10.50
C ALA A 42 13.25 -3.29 9.55
N ASP A 43 12.38 -2.36 9.98
CA ASP A 43 11.94 -1.23 9.16
C ASP A 43 13.13 -0.39 8.70
N ARG A 44 14.00 -0.03 9.65
CA ARG A 44 15.18 0.77 9.37
C ARG A 44 16.17 0.05 8.45
N GLU A 45 16.42 -1.25 8.70
CA GLU A 45 17.31 -2.06 7.87
C GLU A 45 16.79 -2.19 6.44
N ILE A 46 15.49 -2.47 6.28
CA ILE A 46 14.84 -2.57 4.98
C ILE A 46 14.95 -1.25 4.22
N GLU A 47 14.62 -0.12 4.85
CA GLU A 47 14.64 1.18 4.17
C GLU A 47 16.06 1.57 3.75
N HIS A 48 17.07 1.35 4.61
CA HIS A 48 18.48 1.55 4.26
C HIS A 48 18.89 0.68 3.06
N GLN A 49 18.49 -0.60 3.05
CA GLN A 49 18.83 -1.52 1.98
C GLN A 49 18.18 -1.13 0.66
N VAL A 50 16.88 -0.76 0.68
CA VAL A 50 16.18 -0.31 -0.53
C VAL A 50 16.81 0.96 -1.09
N ARG A 51 17.18 1.94 -0.24
CA ARG A 51 17.86 3.17 -0.67
C ARG A 51 19.20 2.87 -1.34
N ALA A 52 20.01 2.00 -0.74
CA ALA A 52 21.30 1.61 -1.31
C ALA A 52 21.15 0.91 -2.67
N ASP A 53 20.20 -0.03 -2.77
CA ASP A 53 19.94 -0.76 -4.01
C ASP A 53 19.42 0.19 -5.11
N VAL A 54 18.50 1.11 -4.78
CA VAL A 54 17.97 2.08 -5.74
C VAL A 54 19.07 3.05 -6.19
N ALA A 55 19.90 3.56 -5.28
CA ALA A 55 21.02 4.44 -5.63
C ALA A 55 22.00 3.79 -6.61
N ALA A 56 22.20 2.46 -6.51
CA ALA A 56 23.10 1.72 -7.40
C ALA A 56 22.50 1.48 -8.80
N ILE A 57 21.18 1.29 -8.95
CA ILE A 57 20.55 0.90 -10.22
C ILE A 57 19.77 2.01 -10.90
N ALA A 58 19.31 3.01 -10.14
CA ALA A 58 18.46 4.11 -10.62
C ALA A 58 18.69 5.38 -9.78
N PRO A 59 19.90 5.99 -9.83
CA PRO A 59 20.28 7.11 -8.95
C PRO A 59 19.43 8.36 -9.13
N GLN A 60 18.68 8.48 -10.22
CA GLN A 60 17.71 9.57 -10.46
C GLN A 60 16.39 9.41 -9.70
N VAL A 61 16.16 8.27 -9.03
CA VAL A 61 14.93 8.01 -8.26
C VAL A 61 15.13 8.47 -6.82
N VAL A 62 14.27 9.36 -6.36
CA VAL A 62 14.22 9.77 -4.95
C VAL A 62 13.42 8.73 -4.18
N VAL A 63 13.96 8.25 -3.06
CA VAL A 63 13.27 7.30 -2.18
C VAL A 63 12.65 8.06 -1.01
N ILE A 64 11.33 7.93 -0.84
CA ILE A 64 10.57 8.43 0.30
C ILE A 64 10.08 7.22 1.10
N GLY A 65 10.36 7.18 2.39
CA GLY A 65 9.94 6.09 3.28
C GLY A 65 9.45 6.60 4.62
N ALA A 66 8.94 5.66 5.43
CA ALA A 66 8.37 5.95 6.73
C ALA A 66 9.40 6.40 7.76
N GLU A 67 10.63 5.89 7.67
CA GLU A 67 11.65 6.01 8.72
C GLU A 67 12.68 7.11 8.46
N LEU A 68 13.09 7.25 7.22
CA LEU A 68 14.14 8.19 6.81
C LEU A 68 13.49 9.29 5.97
N SER A 69 13.20 10.42 6.60
CA SER A 69 12.62 11.58 5.93
C SER A 69 13.40 11.94 4.67
N ALA A 70 12.80 11.75 3.51
CA ALA A 70 13.31 12.34 2.29
C ALA A 70 12.73 13.74 2.18
N THR A 71 13.56 14.73 2.26
CA THR A 71 13.22 16.08 1.88
C THR A 71 13.42 16.23 0.38
N GLY A 72 12.37 16.65 -0.33
CA GLY A 72 12.52 17.17 -1.66
C GLY A 72 12.41 16.18 -2.82
N ALA A 73 11.42 15.26 -2.81
CA ALA A 73 10.97 14.67 -4.06
C ALA A 73 10.43 15.80 -4.95
N ALA A 74 11.18 16.16 -5.98
CA ALA A 74 10.68 17.13 -6.94
C ALA A 74 9.41 16.57 -7.58
N ALA A 75 8.30 17.31 -7.53
CA ALA A 75 7.02 16.92 -8.12
C ALA A 75 7.11 16.57 -9.62
N SER A 76 8.20 16.93 -10.28
CA SER A 76 8.49 16.63 -11.69
C SER A 76 9.40 15.42 -11.93
N GLY A 77 9.89 14.74 -10.86
CA GLY A 77 10.87 13.66 -10.95
C GLY A 77 10.30 12.28 -10.61
N TRP A 78 11.19 11.28 -10.60
CA TRP A 78 10.88 9.93 -10.20
C TRP A 78 10.99 9.77 -8.69
N THR A 79 9.96 9.17 -8.09
CA THR A 79 9.89 8.90 -6.65
C THR A 79 9.54 7.44 -6.43
N LEU A 80 10.26 6.77 -5.52
CA LEU A 80 9.87 5.46 -4.97
C LEU A 80 9.39 5.66 -3.54
N ALA A 81 8.10 5.47 -3.31
CA ALA A 81 7.51 5.43 -1.98
C ALA A 81 7.69 4.03 -1.40
N VAL A 82 8.24 3.94 -0.19
CA VAL A 82 8.63 2.69 0.47
C VAL A 82 7.97 2.60 1.83
N ASP A 83 7.13 1.60 2.02
CA ASP A 83 6.75 1.12 3.34
C ASP A 83 7.46 -0.20 3.59
N PRO A 84 8.45 -0.22 4.50
CA PRO A 84 9.22 -1.41 4.81
C PRO A 84 8.35 -2.55 5.36
N ILE A 85 7.49 -2.23 6.35
CA ILE A 85 6.60 -3.18 7.01
C ILE A 85 5.22 -2.56 7.18
N ASP A 86 4.44 -2.55 6.09
CA ASP A 86 3.02 -2.20 6.17
C ASP A 86 2.27 -3.23 7.03
N GLY A 87 1.69 -2.75 8.10
CA GLY A 87 1.09 -3.60 9.14
C GLY A 87 2.01 -3.84 10.33
N ALA A 88 2.74 -2.83 10.78
CA ALA A 88 3.68 -2.90 11.90
C ALA A 88 3.05 -3.46 13.19
N ASP A 89 1.79 -3.10 13.52
CA ASP A 89 1.05 -3.67 14.65
C ASP A 89 0.88 -5.21 14.52
N ALA A 90 0.54 -5.68 13.31
CA ALA A 90 0.40 -7.11 13.03
C ALA A 90 1.76 -7.82 13.10
N TYR A 91 2.80 -7.19 12.53
CA TYR A 91 4.17 -7.70 12.57
C TYR A 91 4.66 -7.92 13.99
N VAL A 92 4.55 -6.92 14.85
CA VAL A 92 4.98 -6.98 16.25
C VAL A 92 4.16 -7.99 17.06
N ALA A 93 2.86 -8.10 16.74
CA ALA A 93 1.99 -9.13 17.35
C ALA A 93 2.28 -10.56 16.86
N GLY A 94 3.20 -10.73 15.90
CA GLY A 94 3.53 -12.04 15.33
C GLY A 94 2.49 -12.57 14.35
N LEU A 95 1.62 -11.72 13.85
CA LEU A 95 0.62 -12.06 12.84
C LEU A 95 1.24 -12.01 11.44
N PRO A 96 0.89 -12.93 10.52
CA PRO A 96 1.52 -13.03 9.21
C PRO A 96 1.01 -12.00 8.18
N THR A 97 0.07 -11.12 8.58
CA THR A 97 -0.64 -10.19 7.69
C THR A 97 0.06 -8.83 7.58
N TRP A 98 1.33 -8.85 7.28
CA TRP A 98 2.17 -7.69 7.01
C TRP A 98 2.87 -7.85 5.67
N GLY A 99 3.33 -6.75 5.09
CA GLY A 99 4.01 -6.78 3.81
C GLY A 99 4.94 -5.62 3.58
N THR A 100 5.79 -5.71 2.54
CA THR A 100 6.57 -4.60 2.02
C THR A 100 5.86 -4.00 0.81
N SER A 101 5.74 -2.67 0.80
CA SER A 101 5.04 -1.91 -0.23
C SER A 101 6.01 -0.94 -0.92
N LEU A 102 6.16 -1.03 -2.25
CA LEU A 102 7.00 -0.15 -3.05
C LEU A 102 6.19 0.43 -4.20
N GLY A 103 5.93 1.74 -4.17
CA GLY A 103 5.20 2.46 -5.21
C GLY A 103 6.11 3.39 -6.01
N LEU A 104 6.26 3.17 -7.32
CA LEU A 104 7.01 4.03 -8.22
C LEU A 104 6.09 5.08 -8.81
N LEU A 105 6.43 6.36 -8.60
CA LEU A 105 5.68 7.51 -9.11
C LEU A 105 6.53 8.34 -10.07
N HIS A 106 5.86 9.03 -10.98
CA HIS A 106 6.45 10.08 -11.80
C HIS A 106 5.56 11.33 -11.74
N GLY A 107 6.11 12.44 -11.27
CA GLY A 107 5.35 13.69 -11.07
C GLY A 107 4.12 13.50 -10.16
N GLY A 108 4.23 12.67 -9.11
CA GLY A 108 3.12 12.36 -8.20
C GLY A 108 2.13 11.30 -8.71
N SER A 109 2.20 10.90 -9.98
CA SER A 109 1.32 9.88 -10.56
C SER A 109 1.92 8.47 -10.41
N PRO A 110 1.17 7.46 -9.97
CA PRO A 110 1.66 6.09 -9.86
C PRO A 110 1.92 5.48 -11.25
N VAL A 111 3.09 4.86 -11.45
CA VAL A 111 3.52 4.24 -12.71
C VAL A 111 3.66 2.74 -12.56
N ALA A 112 4.12 2.30 -11.41
CA ALA A 112 4.25 0.88 -11.06
C ALA A 112 4.16 0.70 -9.55
N GLY A 113 3.85 -0.52 -9.11
CA GLY A 113 3.82 -0.84 -7.69
C GLY A 113 4.02 -2.32 -7.45
N VAL A 114 4.65 -2.64 -6.33
CA VAL A 114 4.78 -4.02 -5.86
C VAL A 114 4.42 -4.08 -4.39
N VAL A 115 3.61 -5.06 -4.04
CA VAL A 115 3.31 -5.44 -2.65
C VAL A 115 3.71 -6.90 -2.49
N TYR A 116 4.56 -7.17 -1.51
CA TYR A 116 4.99 -8.53 -1.19
C TYR A 116 4.66 -8.86 0.26
N LEU A 117 3.95 -9.97 0.46
CA LEU A 117 3.60 -10.51 1.77
C LEU A 117 4.49 -11.73 2.05
N PRO A 118 5.61 -11.56 2.74
CA PRO A 118 6.63 -12.60 2.84
C PRO A 118 6.17 -13.87 3.55
N SER A 119 5.28 -13.74 4.53
CA SER A 119 4.74 -14.89 5.27
C SER A 119 3.91 -15.85 4.42
N PHE A 120 3.38 -15.37 3.28
CA PHE A 120 2.56 -16.14 2.34
C PHE A 120 3.28 -16.41 1.01
N ASP A 121 4.45 -15.80 0.79
CA ASP A 121 5.12 -15.67 -0.53
C ASP A 121 4.18 -15.11 -1.60
N ASP A 122 3.26 -14.22 -1.20
CA ASP A 122 2.32 -13.55 -2.12
C ASP A 122 2.91 -12.24 -2.63
N LEU A 123 3.06 -12.15 -3.96
CA LEU A 123 3.59 -10.98 -4.64
C LEU A 123 2.58 -10.43 -5.65
N TYR A 124 2.24 -9.15 -5.46
CA TYR A 124 1.40 -8.37 -6.36
C TYR A 124 2.29 -7.35 -7.07
N LEU A 125 2.27 -7.34 -8.40
CA LEU A 125 3.08 -6.42 -9.22
C LEU A 125 2.19 -5.75 -10.27
N ALA A 126 2.06 -4.43 -10.20
CA ALA A 126 1.54 -3.59 -11.27
C ALA A 126 2.70 -2.97 -12.05
N HIS A 127 2.79 -3.25 -13.33
CA HIS A 127 3.80 -2.70 -14.23
C HIS A 127 3.31 -2.75 -15.67
N GLY A 128 3.50 -1.64 -16.42
CA GLY A 128 3.09 -1.58 -17.83
C GLY A 128 1.58 -1.73 -18.03
N GLY A 129 0.76 -1.24 -17.09
CA GLY A 129 -0.70 -1.32 -17.16
C GLY A 129 -1.29 -2.70 -16.84
N THR A 130 -0.49 -3.63 -16.35
CA THR A 130 -0.91 -5.00 -16.03
C THR A 130 -0.66 -5.31 -14.56
N LEU A 131 -1.65 -5.89 -13.88
CA LEU A 131 -1.50 -6.47 -12.55
C LEU A 131 -1.16 -7.96 -12.65
N ARG A 132 -0.16 -8.41 -11.90
CA ARG A 132 0.16 -9.83 -11.72
C ARG A 132 0.16 -10.20 -10.24
N TRP A 133 -0.44 -11.35 -9.94
CA TRP A 133 -0.36 -12.00 -8.62
C TRP A 133 0.39 -13.31 -8.78
N ASN A 134 1.54 -13.44 -8.12
CA ASN A 134 2.45 -14.61 -8.23
C ASN A 134 2.74 -14.98 -9.69
N GLY A 135 3.00 -13.96 -10.52
CA GLY A 135 3.29 -14.12 -11.96
C GLY A 135 2.04 -14.31 -12.84
N ARG A 136 0.87 -14.60 -12.29
CA ARG A 136 -0.38 -14.76 -13.04
C ARG A 136 -1.04 -13.40 -13.25
N GLU A 137 -1.44 -13.11 -14.47
CA GLU A 137 -2.13 -11.87 -14.82
C GLU A 137 -3.54 -11.85 -14.23
N ILE A 138 -3.90 -10.70 -13.63
CA ILE A 138 -5.24 -10.41 -13.14
C ILE A 138 -5.96 -9.58 -14.19
N PRO A 139 -7.17 -10.02 -14.63
CA PRO A 139 -7.92 -9.30 -15.66
C PRO A 139 -8.43 -7.94 -15.17
N GLN A 140 -8.80 -7.08 -16.11
CA GLN A 140 -9.49 -5.82 -15.83
C GLN A 140 -10.75 -6.06 -14.99
N GLY A 141 -10.97 -5.22 -13.98
CA GLY A 141 -12.04 -5.39 -13.01
C GLY A 141 -11.77 -6.41 -11.90
N GLY A 142 -10.59 -7.04 -11.91
CA GLY A 142 -10.22 -8.10 -10.97
C GLY A 142 -10.96 -9.42 -11.22
N VAL A 143 -10.72 -10.42 -10.40
CA VAL A 143 -11.47 -11.69 -10.44
C VAL A 143 -12.83 -11.48 -9.76
N THR A 144 -13.91 -11.94 -10.37
CA THR A 144 -15.24 -11.86 -9.75
C THR A 144 -15.32 -12.79 -8.55
N PRO A 145 -15.61 -12.30 -7.33
CA PRO A 145 -15.79 -13.17 -6.17
C PRO A 145 -16.93 -14.14 -6.37
N GLN A 146 -16.76 -15.38 -5.93
CA GLN A 146 -17.82 -16.41 -5.95
C GLN A 146 -18.82 -16.27 -4.77
N HIS A 147 -18.60 -15.28 -3.88
CA HIS A 147 -19.37 -15.08 -2.66
C HIS A 147 -19.79 -13.62 -2.51
N ASP A 148 -20.77 -13.37 -1.63
CA ASP A 148 -21.09 -12.03 -1.16
C ASP A 148 -19.82 -11.37 -0.65
N GLY A 149 -19.45 -10.23 -1.25
CA GLY A 149 -18.19 -9.54 -1.00
C GLY A 149 -18.10 -9.05 0.45
N PHE A 150 -16.90 -9.05 0.99
CA PHE A 150 -16.59 -8.39 2.27
C PHE A 150 -15.84 -7.08 2.03
N VAL A 151 -15.98 -6.18 3.00
CA VAL A 151 -15.25 -4.91 3.03
C VAL A 151 -14.09 -5.05 4.01
N LEU A 152 -12.93 -4.57 3.60
CA LEU A 152 -11.76 -4.45 4.46
C LEU A 152 -11.79 -3.11 5.17
N ALA A 153 -11.32 -3.08 6.42
CA ALA A 153 -11.25 -1.86 7.21
C ALA A 153 -9.91 -1.78 7.96
N TYR A 154 -9.43 -0.57 8.18
CA TYR A 154 -8.27 -0.34 9.04
C TYR A 154 -8.54 -0.80 10.47
N SER A 155 -7.50 -1.16 11.22
CA SER A 155 -7.63 -1.86 12.51
C SER A 155 -8.44 -1.11 13.56
N GLU A 156 -8.41 0.21 13.54
CA GLU A 156 -9.10 1.05 14.53
C GLU A 156 -10.49 1.55 14.09
N TYR A 157 -11.06 1.00 12.98
CA TYR A 157 -12.34 1.49 12.44
C TYR A 157 -13.46 1.44 13.49
N HIS A 158 -13.44 0.46 14.41
CA HIS A 158 -14.44 0.29 15.47
C HIS A 158 -14.40 1.41 16.53
N ARG A 159 -13.26 2.10 16.69
CA ARG A 159 -13.10 3.25 17.59
C ARG A 159 -13.68 4.53 17.02
N ARG A 160 -14.09 4.52 15.75
CA ARG A 160 -14.69 5.67 15.05
C ARG A 160 -16.19 5.49 14.96
N PRO A 161 -17.01 6.00 15.94
CA PRO A 161 -18.47 5.83 15.94
C PRO A 161 -19.14 6.44 14.70
N LEU A 162 -18.38 7.24 13.94
CA LEU A 162 -18.83 7.90 12.72
C LEU A 162 -18.83 6.99 11.46
N LEU A 163 -18.19 5.83 11.52
CA LEU A 163 -18.07 4.93 10.38
C LEU A 163 -18.83 3.63 10.65
N ARG A 164 -20.01 3.47 10.04
CA ARG A 164 -20.75 2.21 10.07
C ARG A 164 -20.64 1.53 8.72
N LEU A 165 -19.98 0.38 8.72
CA LEU A 165 -19.94 -0.52 7.58
C LEU A 165 -21.05 -1.57 7.72
N ARG A 166 -21.83 -1.77 6.67
CA ARG A 166 -22.82 -2.83 6.61
C ARG A 166 -22.24 -4.05 5.90
N GLY A 167 -22.60 -5.25 6.35
CA GLY A 167 -22.14 -6.51 5.80
C GLY A 167 -20.94 -7.09 6.54
N GLN A 168 -20.24 -8.00 5.89
CA GLN A 168 -19.04 -8.62 6.47
C GLN A 168 -17.85 -7.66 6.40
N VAL A 169 -17.18 -7.46 7.53
CA VAL A 169 -16.00 -6.62 7.64
C VAL A 169 -14.83 -7.45 8.13
N ARG A 170 -13.65 -7.19 7.58
CA ARG A 170 -12.38 -7.79 8.00
C ARG A 170 -11.34 -6.69 8.19
N ALA A 171 -10.50 -6.82 9.23
CA ALA A 171 -9.33 -6.00 9.46
C ALA A 171 -8.12 -6.91 9.50
N LEU A 172 -7.20 -6.75 8.54
CA LEU A 172 -6.02 -7.62 8.42
C LEU A 172 -4.75 -6.95 8.92
N GLY A 173 -4.80 -5.64 9.21
CA GLY A 173 -3.69 -4.90 9.81
C GLY A 173 -2.76 -4.20 8.81
N SER A 174 -2.80 -4.55 7.53
CA SER A 174 -1.95 -4.00 6.47
C SER A 174 -2.80 -3.29 5.42
N THR A 175 -2.51 -2.02 5.15
CA THR A 175 -3.20 -1.22 4.14
C THR A 175 -2.85 -1.72 2.73
N ALA A 176 -1.58 -1.94 2.44
CA ALA A 176 -1.14 -2.44 1.14
C ALA A 176 -1.73 -3.82 0.82
N TYR A 177 -1.86 -4.69 1.83
CA TYR A 177 -2.54 -5.97 1.65
C TYR A 177 -4.02 -5.80 1.35
N HIS A 178 -4.72 -4.89 2.06
CA HIS A 178 -6.12 -4.58 1.78
C HIS A 178 -6.31 -4.12 0.33
N LEU A 179 -5.48 -3.17 -0.14
CA LEU A 179 -5.54 -2.66 -1.51
C LEU A 179 -5.25 -3.76 -2.55
N SER A 180 -4.30 -4.65 -2.25
CA SER A 180 -3.97 -5.82 -3.10
C SER A 180 -5.16 -6.78 -3.25
N LEU A 181 -5.89 -7.04 -2.15
CA LEU A 181 -7.08 -7.90 -2.17
C LEU A 181 -8.23 -7.27 -2.95
N VAL A 182 -8.41 -5.94 -2.87
CA VAL A 182 -9.40 -5.23 -3.68
C VAL A 182 -9.01 -5.27 -5.15
N ALA A 183 -7.76 -4.97 -5.48
CA ALA A 183 -7.25 -5.00 -6.87
C ALA A 183 -7.38 -6.39 -7.50
N ARG A 184 -7.10 -7.46 -6.72
CA ARG A 184 -7.30 -8.83 -7.18
C ARG A 184 -8.78 -9.21 -7.32
N GLY A 185 -9.69 -8.48 -6.70
CA GLY A 185 -11.11 -8.80 -6.68
C GLY A 185 -11.54 -9.75 -5.57
N ALA A 186 -10.67 -10.08 -4.62
CA ALA A 186 -11.00 -10.91 -3.45
C ALA A 186 -11.86 -10.17 -2.42
N ALA A 187 -11.73 -8.86 -2.31
CA ALA A 187 -12.56 -8.00 -1.49
C ALA A 187 -13.40 -7.05 -2.36
N GLU A 188 -14.57 -6.66 -1.89
CA GLU A 188 -15.43 -5.68 -2.57
C GLU A 188 -14.81 -4.27 -2.53
N ALA A 189 -14.31 -3.91 -1.36
CA ALA A 189 -13.69 -2.61 -1.10
C ALA A 189 -12.82 -2.64 0.15
N ALA A 190 -12.03 -1.58 0.34
CA ALA A 190 -11.34 -1.29 1.58
C ALA A 190 -11.60 0.15 2.02
N VAL A 191 -11.87 0.33 3.31
CA VAL A 191 -11.85 1.64 3.97
C VAL A 191 -10.46 1.83 4.53
N VAL A 192 -9.77 2.83 4.02
CA VAL A 192 -8.40 3.19 4.39
C VAL A 192 -8.45 4.36 5.37
N GLY A 193 -7.66 4.31 6.42
CA GLY A 193 -7.55 5.37 7.42
C GLY A 193 -6.91 6.64 6.88
N ARG A 194 -6.44 7.48 7.80
CA ARG A 194 -5.54 8.58 7.46
C ARG A 194 -4.15 7.99 7.30
N VAL A 195 -3.58 8.10 6.13
CA VAL A 195 -2.37 7.38 5.71
C VAL A 195 -1.40 8.30 5.00
N HIS A 196 -0.16 7.89 4.96
CA HIS A 196 0.92 8.55 4.22
C HIS A 196 1.00 8.03 2.77
N LEU A 197 1.87 8.65 1.98
CA LEU A 197 2.11 8.26 0.60
C LEU A 197 2.51 6.78 0.46
N TRP A 198 3.43 6.31 1.30
CA TRP A 198 4.01 4.96 1.21
C TRP A 198 3.00 3.86 1.51
N ASP A 199 1.97 4.12 2.34
CA ASP A 199 0.92 3.15 2.65
C ASP A 199 0.03 2.83 1.44
N VAL A 200 -0.10 3.78 0.49
CA VAL A 200 -1.09 3.67 -0.60
C VAL A 200 -0.50 3.69 -2.01
N ALA A 201 0.73 4.16 -2.20
CA ALA A 201 1.30 4.38 -3.54
C ALA A 201 1.36 3.09 -4.37
N ALA A 202 1.86 1.98 -3.82
CA ALA A 202 1.86 0.71 -4.52
C ALA A 202 0.44 0.21 -4.76
N GLY A 203 -0.41 0.23 -3.72
CA GLY A 203 -1.80 -0.20 -3.82
C GLY A 203 -2.60 0.57 -4.86
N LYS A 204 -2.36 1.88 -5.01
CA LYS A 204 -2.98 2.70 -6.06
C LYS A 204 -2.55 2.24 -7.45
N ALA A 205 -1.25 1.94 -7.66
CA ALA A 205 -0.78 1.38 -8.92
C ALA A 205 -1.42 0.02 -9.24
N LEU A 206 -1.62 -0.85 -8.21
CA LEU A 206 -2.31 -2.13 -8.38
C LEU A 206 -3.77 -1.92 -8.80
N LEU A 207 -4.50 -1.00 -8.15
CA LEU A 207 -5.88 -0.66 -8.48
C LEU A 207 -5.99 -0.11 -9.90
N ASP A 208 -5.13 0.86 -10.27
CA ASP A 208 -5.14 1.47 -11.60
C ASP A 208 -4.93 0.44 -12.72
N ALA A 209 -4.06 -0.54 -12.50
CA ALA A 209 -3.78 -1.60 -13.47
C ALA A 209 -5.00 -2.49 -13.79
N VAL A 210 -6.03 -2.48 -12.94
CA VAL A 210 -7.28 -3.24 -13.15
C VAL A 210 -8.52 -2.35 -13.27
N GLY A 211 -8.33 -1.03 -13.38
CA GLY A 211 -9.43 -0.05 -13.45
C GLY A 211 -10.16 0.14 -12.12
N GLY A 212 -9.57 -0.26 -11.00
CA GLY A 212 -10.09 0.00 -9.66
C GLY A 212 -9.96 1.47 -9.27
N GLU A 213 -10.63 1.84 -8.19
CA GLU A 213 -10.77 3.22 -7.74
C GLU A 213 -10.16 3.40 -6.34
N LEU A 214 -9.47 4.51 -6.12
CA LEU A 214 -9.11 5.01 -4.79
C LEU A 214 -9.61 6.45 -4.69
N VAL A 215 -10.59 6.69 -3.83
CA VAL A 215 -11.27 7.99 -3.71
C VAL A 215 -11.32 8.46 -2.27
N TYR A 216 -11.35 9.77 -2.06
CA TYR A 216 -11.59 10.34 -0.74
C TYR A 216 -13.02 10.07 -0.25
N LEU A 217 -13.16 9.68 1.02
CA LEU A 217 -14.46 9.34 1.61
C LEU A 217 -15.44 10.52 1.60
N ARG A 218 -14.97 11.73 1.91
CA ARG A 218 -15.84 12.92 1.98
C ARG A 218 -16.30 13.38 0.60
N SER A 219 -15.34 13.66 -0.27
CA SER A 219 -15.63 14.26 -1.58
C SER A 219 -16.04 13.23 -2.63
N GLY A 220 -15.50 12.02 -2.57
CA GLY A 220 -15.59 11.04 -3.65
C GLY A 220 -14.62 11.31 -4.80
N ASN A 221 -13.82 12.38 -4.71
CA ASN A 221 -12.81 12.67 -5.72
C ASN A 221 -11.70 11.61 -5.71
N PRO A 222 -11.09 11.31 -6.85
CA PRO A 222 -9.90 10.47 -6.91
C PRO A 222 -8.80 11.01 -5.97
N VAL A 223 -8.07 10.09 -5.35
CA VAL A 223 -6.94 10.44 -4.49
C VAL A 223 -5.79 10.94 -5.36
N ASP A 224 -5.31 12.13 -5.05
CA ASP A 224 -4.09 12.70 -5.62
C ASP A 224 -2.89 12.35 -4.74
N LEU A 225 -2.04 11.45 -5.22
CA LEU A 225 -0.81 11.08 -4.51
C LEU A 225 0.24 12.21 -4.54
N GLY A 226 0.15 13.13 -5.50
CA GLY A 226 1.00 14.31 -5.55
C GLY A 226 0.87 15.20 -4.31
N ALA A 227 -0.33 15.26 -3.74
CA ALA A 227 -0.62 16.00 -2.52
C ALA A 227 -0.01 15.35 -1.24
N LEU A 228 0.51 14.12 -1.33
CA LEU A 228 1.13 13.40 -0.20
C LEU A 228 2.66 13.32 -0.31
N LEU A 229 3.26 13.97 -1.31
CA LEU A 229 4.71 13.94 -1.54
C LEU A 229 5.51 14.65 -0.45
N ASP A 230 4.87 15.53 0.32
CA ASP A 230 5.48 16.21 1.47
C ASP A 230 5.65 15.30 2.71
N GLY A 231 5.13 14.05 2.63
CA GLY A 231 5.17 13.07 3.71
C GLY A 231 4.12 13.29 4.79
N ALA A 232 3.24 14.28 4.65
CA ALA A 232 2.11 14.46 5.56
C ALA A 232 1.04 13.37 5.37
N PRO A 233 0.35 12.96 6.46
CA PRO A 233 -0.77 12.03 6.31
C PRO A 233 -1.96 12.71 5.63
N SER A 234 -2.77 11.92 4.94
CA SER A 234 -3.99 12.42 4.30
C SER A 234 -4.97 13.03 5.31
N ASP A 235 -5.67 14.10 4.91
CA ASP A 235 -6.66 14.77 5.74
C ASP A 235 -8.01 14.04 5.82
N ASP A 236 -8.26 13.11 4.90
CA ASP A 236 -9.50 12.35 4.82
C ASP A 236 -9.22 10.85 4.75
N PHE A 237 -10.24 10.07 5.11
CA PHE A 237 -10.28 8.65 4.84
C PHE A 237 -10.42 8.40 3.34
N MET A 238 -10.04 7.19 2.92
CA MET A 238 -10.16 6.80 1.53
C MET A 238 -11.00 5.53 1.39
N ILE A 239 -11.59 5.35 0.22
CA ILE A 239 -12.24 4.12 -0.21
C ILE A 239 -11.49 3.60 -1.41
N ALA A 240 -10.92 2.41 -1.26
CA ALA A 240 -10.48 1.60 -2.39
C ALA A 240 -11.62 0.68 -2.79
N ALA A 241 -11.95 0.65 -4.07
CA ALA A 241 -13.06 -0.15 -4.57
C ALA A 241 -12.76 -0.73 -5.95
N ARG A 242 -13.50 -1.76 -6.32
CA ARG A 242 -13.51 -2.28 -7.68
C ARG A 242 -14.12 -1.25 -8.62
N VAL A 243 -13.79 -1.36 -9.90
CA VAL A 243 -14.26 -0.48 -10.96
C VAL A 243 -15.77 -0.16 -10.84
N GLY A 244 -16.13 1.13 -10.85
CA GLY A 244 -17.50 1.61 -10.77
C GLY A 244 -18.23 1.34 -9.45
N SER A 245 -17.52 0.99 -8.38
CA SER A 245 -18.13 0.63 -7.09
C SER A 245 -17.92 1.65 -5.97
N ALA A 246 -16.99 2.58 -6.12
CA ALA A 246 -16.58 3.48 -5.04
C ALA A 246 -17.75 4.27 -4.46
N ASP A 247 -18.60 4.87 -5.30
CA ASP A 247 -19.76 5.65 -4.84
C ASP A 247 -20.81 4.82 -4.11
N ARG A 248 -21.04 3.59 -4.55
CA ARG A 248 -21.95 2.67 -3.88
C ARG A 248 -21.43 2.31 -2.49
N ILE A 249 -20.14 2.04 -2.36
CA ILE A 249 -19.49 1.73 -1.08
C ILE A 249 -19.49 2.96 -0.18
N ARG A 250 -19.14 4.12 -0.71
CA ARG A 250 -19.11 5.40 0.02
C ARG A 250 -20.47 5.72 0.67
N ARG A 251 -21.59 5.47 -0.04
CA ARG A 251 -22.94 5.64 0.51
C ARG A 251 -23.29 4.64 1.63
N ARG A 252 -22.62 3.46 1.65
CA ARG A 252 -22.79 2.46 2.75
C ARG A 252 -21.99 2.83 4.00
N VAL A 253 -20.95 3.66 3.86
CA VAL A 253 -20.18 4.19 5.00
C VAL A 253 -20.96 5.35 5.58
N ARG A 254 -21.77 5.09 6.61
CA ARG A 254 -22.55 6.14 7.26
C ARG A 254 -21.71 6.89 8.26
N ARG A 255 -21.78 8.22 8.18
CA ARG A 255 -21.42 9.14 9.27
C ARG A 255 -22.62 9.23 10.24
N ARG A 256 -22.34 9.17 11.53
CA ARG A 256 -23.28 9.64 12.57
C ARG A 256 -23.14 11.13 12.76
#